data_f5027c68f932b70d9078b7554e46ffb2
#
_entry.id   f5027c68f932b70d9078b7554e46ffb2
#
_cell.length_a   1.000
_cell.length_b   1.000
_cell.length_c   1.000
_cell.angle_alpha   90.00
_cell.angle_beta   90.00
_cell.angle_gamma   90.00
#
_symmetry.space_group_name_H-M   'P 1'
#
loop_
_entity.id
_entity.type
_entity.pdbx_description
1 polymer ?
#
loop_
_entity_poly.entity_id
_entity_poly.type
_entity_poly.pdbx_seq_one_letter_code
_entity_poly.pdbx_strand_id
1 'polypeptide(L)'
;MTIVVADQGLLGLAEMAPSDWEIRRYDGRVIADSQLDQADALLVRSTVRLDPERLPESVRFIGTATIGTDHLPLEALAERGIQVVSAPGCNALAVTDYVLSQCMDWAASRGRDWQQLRLAVVGMGQVGGRLAVRARQFGMTVLASDAPRFAVGTLPEHVPMLDAIRDADVVSVHVPLTDQGPFATRGLLHLETLATMRSDQLFINAARGSVVPLDALLSSHCDLVLD
;
A
#
# COMPACT_ATOMS: atom_id res chain seq x y z
N MET A 1 -14.71 7.21 -30.67
CA MET A 1 -14.01 8.13 -29.75
C MET A 1 -14.35 7.65 -28.36
N THR A 2 -13.36 7.28 -27.55
CA THR A 2 -13.56 6.77 -26.18
C THR A 2 -13.39 7.92 -25.19
N ILE A 3 -14.37 8.15 -24.35
CA ILE A 3 -14.32 9.23 -23.34
C ILE A 3 -13.80 8.65 -22.03
N VAL A 4 -12.64 9.13 -21.61
CA VAL A 4 -11.95 8.68 -20.38
C VAL A 4 -11.87 9.80 -19.37
N VAL A 5 -12.46 9.61 -18.19
CA VAL A 5 -12.36 10.55 -17.07
C VAL A 5 -11.20 10.13 -16.16
N ALA A 6 -10.21 10.99 -16.00
CA ALA A 6 -8.96 10.62 -15.35
C ALA A 6 -8.55 11.60 -14.25
N ASP A 7 -8.06 11.07 -13.13
CA ASP A 7 -7.44 11.88 -12.07
C ASP A 7 -6.26 12.68 -12.63
N GLN A 8 -6.19 13.98 -12.32
CA GLN A 8 -5.14 14.86 -12.82
C GLN A 8 -3.73 14.45 -12.38
N GLY A 9 -3.62 13.74 -11.25
CA GLY A 9 -2.34 13.22 -10.75
C GLY A 9 -1.80 12.01 -11.51
N LEU A 10 -2.52 11.50 -12.53
CA LEU A 10 -1.99 10.49 -13.45
C LEU A 10 -1.12 11.17 -14.51
N LEU A 11 0.15 11.39 -14.15
CA LEU A 11 1.13 12.02 -15.02
C LEU A 11 1.45 11.12 -16.22
N GLY A 12 1.77 11.73 -17.38
CA GLY A 12 2.13 11.01 -18.61
C GLY A 12 0.97 10.32 -19.32
N LEU A 13 -0.27 10.40 -18.81
CA LEU A 13 -1.42 9.73 -19.44
C LEU A 13 -1.69 10.26 -20.84
N ALA A 14 -1.53 11.56 -21.07
CA ALA A 14 -1.80 12.16 -22.39
C ALA A 14 -0.81 11.68 -23.46
N GLU A 15 0.43 11.43 -23.07
CA GLU A 15 1.49 10.94 -23.98
C GLU A 15 1.34 9.45 -24.30
N MET A 16 0.72 8.69 -23.42
CA MET A 16 0.54 7.24 -23.55
C MET A 16 -0.83 6.83 -24.11
N ALA A 17 -1.81 7.74 -24.03
CA ALA A 17 -3.18 7.45 -24.45
C ALA A 17 -3.29 7.31 -25.98
N PRO A 18 -4.14 6.40 -26.47
CA PRO A 18 -4.51 6.35 -27.87
C PRO A 18 -5.07 7.69 -28.36
N SER A 19 -4.80 8.04 -29.62
CA SER A 19 -5.17 9.34 -30.21
C SER A 19 -6.68 9.53 -30.36
N ASP A 20 -7.46 8.46 -30.28
CA ASP A 20 -8.93 8.47 -30.35
C ASP A 20 -9.60 8.61 -28.96
N TRP A 21 -8.82 8.78 -27.90
CA TRP A 21 -9.34 9.03 -26.58
C TRP A 21 -9.58 10.52 -26.34
N GLU A 22 -10.75 10.88 -25.84
CA GLU A 22 -11.05 12.17 -25.21
C GLU A 22 -10.78 12.03 -23.70
N ILE A 23 -9.76 12.72 -23.20
CA ILE A 23 -9.37 12.64 -21.78
C ILE A 23 -9.93 13.87 -21.05
N ARG A 24 -10.88 13.65 -20.13
CA ARG A 24 -11.41 14.66 -19.20
C ARG A 24 -10.71 14.53 -17.87
N ARG A 25 -10.02 15.57 -17.42
CA ARG A 25 -9.31 15.56 -16.13
C ARG A 25 -10.20 16.03 -15.01
N TYR A 26 -10.13 15.35 -13.85
CA TYR A 26 -10.75 15.81 -12.61
C TYR A 26 -9.70 15.95 -11.52
N ASP A 27 -9.99 16.81 -10.53
CA ASP A 27 -9.22 17.03 -9.31
C ASP A 27 -10.11 16.79 -8.09
N GLY A 28 -9.50 16.25 -7.04
CA GLY A 28 -10.22 16.03 -5.79
C GLY A 28 -10.79 14.61 -5.62
N ARG A 29 -11.72 14.50 -4.67
CA ARG A 29 -12.26 13.20 -4.22
C ARG A 29 -13.55 12.81 -4.93
N VAL A 30 -14.21 13.74 -5.56
CA VAL A 30 -15.52 13.55 -6.21
C VAL A 30 -15.45 14.03 -7.65
N ILE A 31 -15.90 13.18 -8.57
CA ILE A 31 -15.98 13.52 -10.00
C ILE A 31 -17.31 14.25 -10.22
N ALA A 32 -17.26 15.40 -10.89
CA ALA A 32 -18.47 16.16 -11.21
C ALA A 32 -19.30 15.43 -12.28
N ASP A 33 -20.65 15.55 -12.20
CA ASP A 33 -21.56 14.89 -13.15
C ASP A 33 -21.30 15.32 -14.60
N SER A 34 -20.95 16.59 -14.81
CA SER A 34 -20.60 17.12 -16.15
C SER A 34 -19.33 16.46 -16.74
N GLN A 35 -18.44 15.91 -15.90
CA GLN A 35 -17.26 15.19 -16.35
C GLN A 35 -17.60 13.73 -16.67
N LEU A 36 -18.58 13.16 -15.94
CA LEU A 36 -19.06 11.78 -16.12
C LEU A 36 -19.96 11.62 -17.36
N ASP A 37 -20.52 12.70 -17.89
CA ASP A 37 -21.46 12.61 -19.03
C ASP A 37 -20.84 11.84 -20.21
N GLN A 38 -21.52 10.76 -20.63
CA GLN A 38 -21.08 9.85 -21.70
C GLN A 38 -19.68 9.21 -21.50
N ALA A 39 -19.16 9.18 -20.27
CA ALA A 39 -17.88 8.55 -20.00
C ALA A 39 -17.93 7.03 -20.25
N ASP A 40 -16.93 6.48 -20.95
CA ASP A 40 -16.77 5.05 -21.19
C ASP A 40 -15.91 4.39 -20.11
N ALA A 41 -14.90 5.12 -19.61
CA ALA A 41 -13.94 4.60 -18.65
C ALA A 41 -13.50 5.67 -17.62
N LEU A 42 -13.14 5.20 -16.43
CA LEU A 42 -12.54 6.03 -15.40
C LEU A 42 -11.12 5.54 -15.09
N LEU A 43 -10.19 6.48 -14.93
CA LEU A 43 -8.84 6.21 -14.41
C LEU A 43 -8.65 7.00 -13.10
N VAL A 44 -8.58 6.28 -12.00
CA VAL A 44 -8.68 6.85 -10.66
C VAL A 44 -7.44 6.56 -9.80
N ARG A 45 -7.33 7.27 -8.68
CA ARG A 45 -6.38 6.98 -7.58
C ARG A 45 -7.14 6.70 -6.28
N SER A 46 -6.40 6.34 -5.22
CA SER A 46 -6.96 5.99 -3.91
C SER A 46 -7.74 7.12 -3.23
N THR A 47 -7.63 8.34 -3.70
CA THR A 47 -8.31 9.52 -3.14
C THR A 47 -9.77 9.63 -3.56
N VAL A 48 -10.18 8.97 -4.66
CA VAL A 48 -11.54 9.06 -5.19
C VAL A 48 -12.56 8.43 -4.25
N ARG A 49 -13.74 9.02 -4.18
CA ARG A 49 -14.95 8.44 -3.59
C ARG A 49 -15.95 8.23 -4.73
N LEU A 50 -16.08 6.99 -5.16
CA LEU A 50 -17.02 6.61 -6.21
C LEU A 50 -18.35 6.21 -5.59
N ASP A 51 -19.41 6.83 -6.11
CA ASP A 51 -20.78 6.39 -5.92
C ASP A 51 -21.21 5.65 -7.20
N PRO A 52 -21.42 4.33 -7.17
CA PRO A 52 -21.79 3.57 -8.35
C PRO A 52 -23.09 4.06 -9.00
N GLU A 53 -24.04 4.55 -8.21
CA GLU A 53 -25.34 5.01 -8.73
C GLU A 53 -25.23 6.27 -9.59
N ARG A 54 -24.20 7.08 -9.37
CA ARG A 54 -23.93 8.29 -10.16
C ARG A 54 -23.19 8.01 -11.47
N LEU A 55 -22.65 6.80 -11.67
CA LEU A 55 -21.95 6.49 -12.90
C LEU A 55 -22.95 6.30 -14.06
N PRO A 56 -22.71 6.89 -15.24
CA PRO A 56 -23.55 6.65 -16.40
C PRO A 56 -23.49 5.19 -16.86
N GLU A 57 -24.53 4.76 -17.58
CA GLU A 57 -24.60 3.37 -18.11
C GLU A 57 -23.50 3.08 -19.15
N SER A 58 -22.90 4.10 -19.74
CA SER A 58 -21.79 3.96 -20.69
C SER A 58 -20.49 3.48 -20.05
N VAL A 59 -20.29 3.71 -18.74
CA VAL A 59 -19.06 3.28 -18.06
C VAL A 59 -19.00 1.75 -18.00
N ARG A 60 -17.93 1.19 -18.57
CA ARG A 60 -17.65 -0.26 -18.59
C ARG A 60 -16.33 -0.63 -17.90
N PHE A 61 -15.48 0.35 -17.66
CA PHE A 61 -14.14 0.10 -17.15
C PHE A 61 -13.70 1.13 -16.09
N ILE A 62 -13.08 0.66 -15.03
CA ILE A 62 -12.41 1.51 -14.04
C ILE A 62 -11.00 0.97 -13.82
N GLY A 63 -9.99 1.77 -14.17
CA GLY A 63 -8.59 1.52 -13.84
C GLY A 63 -8.18 2.30 -12.59
N THR A 64 -7.58 1.65 -11.59
CA THR A 64 -6.99 2.37 -10.46
C THR A 64 -5.47 2.26 -10.46
N ALA A 65 -4.78 3.41 -10.41
CA ALA A 65 -3.33 3.48 -10.32
C ALA A 65 -2.83 3.21 -8.89
N THR A 66 -3.41 2.21 -8.25
CA THR A 66 -3.07 1.75 -6.91
C THR A 66 -3.02 0.23 -6.86
N ILE A 67 -2.32 -0.31 -5.87
CA ILE A 67 -2.29 -1.76 -5.63
C ILE A 67 -3.61 -2.21 -5.02
N GLY A 68 -4.05 -1.50 -3.96
CA GLY A 68 -5.28 -1.80 -3.25
C GLY A 68 -6.50 -1.20 -3.93
N THR A 69 -7.64 -1.86 -3.75
CA THR A 69 -8.95 -1.46 -4.26
C THR A 69 -9.95 -1.16 -3.14
N ASP A 70 -9.48 -1.04 -1.91
CA ASP A 70 -10.26 -0.81 -0.69
C ASP A 70 -11.08 0.50 -0.70
N HIS A 71 -10.76 1.43 -1.62
CA HIS A 71 -11.49 2.68 -1.87
C HIS A 71 -12.60 2.54 -2.91
N LEU A 72 -12.76 1.38 -3.55
CA LEU A 72 -13.75 1.12 -4.59
C LEU A 72 -14.82 0.13 -4.10
N PRO A 73 -16.11 0.40 -4.36
CA PRO A 73 -17.21 -0.49 -4.02
C PRO A 73 -17.33 -1.64 -5.04
N LEU A 74 -16.40 -2.60 -4.98
CA LEU A 74 -16.21 -3.63 -6.02
C LEU A 74 -17.47 -4.44 -6.31
N GLU A 75 -18.24 -4.83 -5.28
CA GLU A 75 -19.47 -5.62 -5.44
C GLU A 75 -20.51 -4.86 -6.27
N ALA A 76 -20.80 -3.62 -5.88
CA ALA A 76 -21.78 -2.78 -6.61
C ALA A 76 -21.32 -2.43 -8.03
N LEU A 77 -20.02 -2.28 -8.27
CA LEU A 77 -19.47 -2.08 -9.62
C LEU A 77 -19.61 -3.35 -10.47
N ALA A 78 -19.36 -4.52 -9.89
CA ALA A 78 -19.54 -5.81 -10.57
C ALA A 78 -21.00 -6.08 -10.93
N GLU A 79 -21.96 -5.77 -10.04
CA GLU A 79 -23.40 -5.87 -10.31
C GLU A 79 -23.85 -5.02 -11.51
N ARG A 80 -23.17 -3.91 -11.75
CA ARG A 80 -23.38 -3.04 -12.92
C ARG A 80 -22.59 -3.49 -14.16
N GLY A 81 -21.86 -4.60 -14.10
CA GLY A 81 -21.03 -5.10 -15.20
C GLY A 81 -19.80 -4.24 -15.51
N ILE A 82 -19.35 -3.43 -14.54
CA ILE A 82 -18.16 -2.58 -14.69
C ILE A 82 -16.92 -3.39 -14.31
N GLN A 83 -15.98 -3.51 -15.24
CA GLN A 83 -14.71 -4.16 -14.99
C GLN A 83 -13.78 -3.23 -14.20
N VAL A 84 -13.20 -3.72 -13.10
CA VAL A 84 -12.22 -2.98 -12.30
C VAL A 84 -10.84 -3.64 -12.43
N VAL A 85 -9.83 -2.83 -12.76
CA VAL A 85 -8.43 -3.27 -12.84
C VAL A 85 -7.56 -2.39 -11.95
N SER A 86 -6.78 -3.01 -11.09
CA SER A 86 -5.75 -2.33 -10.29
C SER A 86 -4.36 -2.46 -10.93
N ALA A 87 -3.39 -1.71 -10.41
CA ALA A 87 -2.01 -1.71 -10.89
C ALA A 87 -1.03 -2.28 -9.84
N PRO A 88 -1.03 -3.61 -9.60
CA PRO A 88 -0.17 -4.21 -8.57
C PRO A 88 1.31 -3.95 -8.85
N GLY A 89 2.00 -3.33 -7.88
CA GLY A 89 3.43 -3.06 -7.95
C GLY A 89 3.82 -1.76 -8.68
N CYS A 90 2.88 -0.96 -9.18
CA CYS A 90 3.19 0.28 -9.91
C CYS A 90 4.03 1.27 -9.11
N ASN A 91 3.80 1.38 -7.80
CA ASN A 91 4.56 2.26 -6.89
C ASN A 91 5.57 1.49 -6.00
N ALA A 92 5.73 0.18 -6.19
CA ALA A 92 6.49 -0.64 -5.25
C ALA A 92 7.96 -0.22 -5.12
N LEU A 93 8.59 0.27 -6.19
CA LEU A 93 9.96 0.78 -6.14
C LEU A 93 10.03 2.08 -5.34
N ALA A 94 9.10 3.02 -5.57
CA ALA A 94 9.07 4.29 -4.85
C ALA A 94 8.87 4.08 -3.35
N VAL A 95 7.95 3.18 -2.95
CA VAL A 95 7.73 2.85 -1.53
C VAL A 95 8.96 2.14 -0.95
N THR A 96 9.63 1.27 -1.71
CA THR A 96 10.89 0.63 -1.27
C THR A 96 11.98 1.66 -1.01
N ASP A 97 12.15 2.63 -1.92
CA ASP A 97 13.15 3.70 -1.78
C ASP A 97 12.82 4.62 -0.61
N TYR A 98 11.54 4.95 -0.42
CA TYR A 98 11.06 5.71 0.75
C TYR A 98 11.42 5.01 2.06
N VAL A 99 11.09 3.72 2.21
CA VAL A 99 11.40 2.97 3.44
C VAL A 99 12.90 2.90 3.70
N LEU A 100 13.72 2.63 2.68
CA LEU A 100 15.18 2.61 2.83
C LEU A 100 15.73 3.98 3.23
N SER A 101 15.21 5.09 2.67
CA SER A 101 15.62 6.43 3.07
C SER A 101 15.27 6.71 4.54
N GLN A 102 14.09 6.28 5.01
CA GLN A 102 13.72 6.41 6.43
C GLN A 102 14.66 5.59 7.34
N CYS A 103 15.07 4.39 6.92
CA CYS A 103 16.08 3.60 7.65
C CYS A 103 17.42 4.34 7.75
N MET A 104 17.89 4.93 6.64
CA MET A 104 19.15 5.69 6.59
C MET A 104 19.11 6.94 7.49
N ASP A 105 18.05 7.74 7.36
CA ASP A 105 17.88 8.98 8.13
C ASP A 105 17.78 8.68 9.63
N TRP A 106 17.00 7.67 10.01
CA TRP A 106 16.86 7.26 11.38
C TRP A 106 18.20 6.74 11.97
N ALA A 107 18.92 5.89 11.24
CA ALA A 107 20.21 5.39 11.67
C ALA A 107 21.23 6.52 11.84
N ALA A 108 21.28 7.47 10.88
CA ALA A 108 22.16 8.63 10.93
C ALA A 108 21.87 9.51 12.16
N SER A 109 20.61 9.73 12.49
CA SER A 109 20.20 10.51 13.68
C SER A 109 20.65 9.88 15.01
N ARG A 110 20.93 8.58 15.01
CA ARG A 110 21.36 7.78 16.17
C ARG A 110 22.84 7.38 16.11
N GLY A 111 23.61 7.87 15.12
CA GLY A 111 25.01 7.53 14.92
C GLY A 111 25.24 6.05 14.62
N ARG A 112 24.26 5.37 14.01
CA ARG A 112 24.32 3.95 13.66
C ARG A 112 24.65 3.77 12.19
N ASP A 113 25.30 2.65 11.86
CA ASP A 113 25.47 2.22 10.48
C ASP A 113 24.18 1.53 10.00
N TRP A 114 23.45 2.14 9.07
CA TRP A 114 22.20 1.64 8.56
C TRP A 114 22.34 0.27 7.85
N GLN A 115 23.51 -0.04 7.30
CA GLN A 115 23.78 -1.32 6.64
C GLN A 115 23.82 -2.50 7.63
N GLN A 116 24.06 -2.22 8.91
CA GLN A 116 24.08 -3.23 9.97
C GLN A 116 22.74 -3.39 10.69
N LEU A 117 21.71 -2.65 10.27
CA LEU A 117 20.39 -2.76 10.86
C LEU A 117 19.73 -4.12 10.55
N ARG A 118 18.95 -4.58 11.52
CA ARG A 118 18.04 -5.70 11.35
C ARG A 118 16.66 -5.15 10.99
N LEU A 119 16.17 -5.49 9.79
CA LEU A 119 14.91 -5.02 9.24
C LEU A 119 13.88 -6.14 9.26
N ALA A 120 12.83 -6.01 10.08
CA ALA A 120 11.63 -6.83 9.98
C ALA A 120 10.74 -6.32 8.85
N VAL A 121 10.41 -7.18 7.90
CA VAL A 121 9.48 -6.90 6.81
C VAL A 121 8.22 -7.72 7.02
N VAL A 122 7.12 -7.04 7.40
CA VAL A 122 5.82 -7.68 7.62
C VAL A 122 4.97 -7.54 6.35
N GLY A 123 4.74 -8.66 5.66
CA GLY A 123 4.12 -8.73 4.34
C GLY A 123 5.17 -8.74 3.22
N MET A 124 5.31 -9.89 2.54
CA MET A 124 6.30 -10.14 1.49
C MET A 124 5.70 -10.08 0.08
N GLY A 125 4.77 -9.12 -0.12
CA GLY A 125 4.14 -8.84 -1.40
C GLY A 125 5.04 -8.06 -2.37
N GLN A 126 4.40 -7.23 -3.23
CA GLN A 126 5.11 -6.43 -4.25
C GLN A 126 6.11 -5.45 -3.67
N VAL A 127 5.78 -4.80 -2.55
CA VAL A 127 6.67 -3.86 -1.87
C VAL A 127 7.65 -4.60 -0.97
N GLY A 128 7.15 -5.36 0.02
CA GLY A 128 8.00 -5.99 1.03
C GLY A 128 9.00 -6.99 0.45
N GLY A 129 8.61 -7.73 -0.61
CA GLY A 129 9.56 -8.62 -1.32
C GLY A 129 10.71 -7.86 -1.98
N ARG A 130 10.42 -6.73 -2.65
CA ARG A 130 11.46 -5.85 -3.23
C ARG A 130 12.32 -5.19 -2.17
N LEU A 131 11.70 -4.71 -1.09
CA LEU A 131 12.40 -4.13 0.04
C LEU A 131 13.39 -5.14 0.65
N ALA A 132 12.95 -6.37 0.90
CA ALA A 132 13.79 -7.42 1.46
C ALA A 132 14.99 -7.74 0.58
N VAL A 133 14.81 -7.82 -0.74
CA VAL A 133 15.91 -8.05 -1.69
C VAL A 133 16.91 -6.90 -1.64
N ARG A 134 16.44 -5.65 -1.74
CA ARG A 134 17.33 -4.47 -1.77
C ARG A 134 18.04 -4.26 -0.43
N ALA A 135 17.34 -4.43 0.69
CA ALA A 135 17.93 -4.32 2.02
C ALA A 135 19.09 -5.31 2.20
N ARG A 136 18.91 -6.58 1.78
CA ARG A 136 19.99 -7.58 1.81
C ARG A 136 21.15 -7.20 0.90
N GLN A 137 20.89 -6.66 -0.30
CA GLN A 137 21.95 -6.18 -1.20
C GLN A 137 22.80 -5.06 -0.60
N PHE A 138 22.21 -4.24 0.28
CA PHE A 138 22.90 -3.20 1.02
C PHE A 138 23.58 -3.68 2.31
N GLY A 139 23.47 -4.97 2.66
CA GLY A 139 24.13 -5.55 3.83
C GLY A 139 23.24 -5.70 5.06
N MET A 140 21.99 -5.21 5.03
CA MET A 140 21.05 -5.33 6.15
C MET A 140 20.66 -6.80 6.40
N THR A 141 20.46 -7.17 7.65
CA THR A 141 19.79 -8.42 8.02
C THR A 141 18.29 -8.29 7.90
N VAL A 142 17.62 -9.16 7.12
CA VAL A 142 16.17 -9.11 6.91
C VAL A 142 15.47 -10.26 7.62
N LEU A 143 14.50 -9.91 8.47
CA LEU A 143 13.57 -10.82 9.14
C LEU A 143 12.24 -10.77 8.40
N ALA A 144 12.00 -11.76 7.52
CA ALA A 144 10.84 -11.78 6.64
C ALA A 144 9.65 -12.45 7.33
N SER A 145 8.52 -11.74 7.45
CA SER A 145 7.30 -12.25 8.07
C SER A 145 6.11 -12.12 7.13
N ASP A 146 5.55 -13.26 6.72
CA ASP A 146 4.32 -13.33 5.89
C ASP A 146 3.66 -14.70 6.13
N ALA A 147 2.73 -14.74 7.07
CA ALA A 147 2.08 -15.99 7.47
C ALA A 147 1.28 -16.66 6.33
N PRO A 148 0.52 -15.94 5.48
CA PRO A 148 -0.10 -16.53 4.31
C PRO A 148 0.87 -17.24 3.36
N ARG A 149 1.98 -16.59 3.03
CA ARG A 149 2.99 -17.15 2.12
C ARG A 149 3.73 -18.33 2.74
N PHE A 150 3.98 -18.29 4.03
CA PHE A 150 4.54 -19.41 4.76
C PHE A 150 3.60 -20.61 4.74
N ALA A 151 2.31 -20.41 5.01
CA ALA A 151 1.31 -21.47 5.04
C ALA A 151 1.20 -22.23 3.70
N VAL A 152 1.46 -21.55 2.56
CA VAL A 152 1.45 -22.19 1.23
C VAL A 152 2.86 -22.55 0.74
N GLY A 153 3.88 -22.51 1.60
CA GLY A 153 5.25 -22.95 1.30
C GLY A 153 6.05 -22.05 0.35
N THR A 154 5.61 -20.80 0.12
CA THR A 154 6.28 -19.85 -0.79
C THR A 154 7.25 -18.90 -0.09
N LEU A 155 7.41 -19.01 1.24
CA LEU A 155 8.38 -18.26 2.05
C LEU A 155 9.02 -19.18 3.08
N PRO A 156 10.02 -20.00 2.73
CA PRO A 156 10.67 -20.95 3.66
C PRO A 156 11.43 -20.26 4.78
N GLU A 157 11.95 -19.04 4.56
CA GLU A 157 12.71 -18.26 5.56
C GLU A 157 11.79 -17.40 6.47
N HIS A 158 10.53 -17.81 6.64
CA HIS A 158 9.58 -17.07 7.47
C HIS A 158 10.02 -17.00 8.93
N VAL A 159 9.97 -15.76 9.48
CA VAL A 159 10.11 -15.51 10.92
C VAL A 159 8.73 -15.14 11.47
N PRO A 160 8.26 -15.73 12.57
CA PRO A 160 6.99 -15.30 13.20
C PRO A 160 6.99 -13.80 13.47
N MET A 161 5.88 -13.14 13.22
CA MET A 161 5.80 -11.66 13.25
C MET A 161 6.28 -11.06 14.57
N LEU A 162 5.87 -11.62 15.71
CA LEU A 162 6.28 -11.11 17.02
C LEU A 162 7.78 -11.29 17.27
N ASP A 163 8.38 -12.39 16.80
CA ASP A 163 9.81 -12.61 16.90
C ASP A 163 10.58 -11.63 16.00
N ALA A 164 10.08 -11.42 14.78
CA ALA A 164 10.68 -10.46 13.86
C ALA A 164 10.65 -9.03 14.43
N ILE A 165 9.51 -8.61 15.04
CA ILE A 165 9.36 -7.30 15.67
C ILE A 165 10.32 -7.15 16.87
N ARG A 166 10.37 -8.15 17.74
CA ARG A 166 11.25 -8.11 18.93
C ARG A 166 12.72 -7.98 18.55
N ASP A 167 13.13 -8.72 17.52
CA ASP A 167 14.55 -8.89 17.18
C ASP A 167 15.06 -7.86 16.19
N ALA A 168 14.20 -7.02 15.60
CA ALA A 168 14.58 -6.00 14.63
C ALA A 168 15.03 -4.69 15.27
N ASP A 169 15.75 -3.88 14.50
CA ASP A 169 15.98 -2.45 14.76
C ASP A 169 14.91 -1.60 14.09
N VAL A 170 14.46 -2.03 12.92
CA VAL A 170 13.41 -1.37 12.13
C VAL A 170 12.34 -2.38 11.78
N VAL A 171 11.08 -2.01 11.95
CA VAL A 171 9.91 -2.80 11.53
C VAL A 171 9.17 -2.05 10.43
N SER A 172 8.98 -2.67 9.27
CA SER A 172 8.25 -2.07 8.14
C SER A 172 7.10 -2.96 7.69
N VAL A 173 5.91 -2.36 7.56
CA VAL A 173 4.66 -3.08 7.32
C VAL A 173 4.16 -2.85 5.90
N HIS A 174 3.86 -3.94 5.18
CA HIS A 174 3.47 -3.96 3.77
C HIS A 174 2.34 -4.95 3.46
N VAL A 175 1.41 -5.12 4.39
CA VAL A 175 0.26 -6.02 4.21
C VAL A 175 -0.92 -5.30 3.53
N PRO A 176 -1.77 -5.98 2.76
CA PRO A 176 -3.06 -5.43 2.33
C PRO A 176 -3.96 -5.22 3.54
N LEU A 177 -4.99 -4.37 3.42
CA LEU A 177 -6.05 -4.29 4.43
C LEU A 177 -7.12 -5.33 4.12
N THR A 178 -7.33 -6.26 5.05
CA THR A 178 -8.35 -7.31 4.96
C THR A 178 -9.10 -7.44 6.28
N ASP A 179 -10.41 -7.67 6.20
CA ASP A 179 -11.31 -7.71 7.37
C ASP A 179 -11.67 -9.14 7.76
N GLN A 180 -11.45 -10.12 6.89
CA GLN A 180 -11.92 -11.49 7.06
C GLN A 180 -10.83 -12.52 6.77
N GLY A 181 -11.08 -13.75 7.24
CA GLY A 181 -10.19 -14.90 7.04
C GLY A 181 -9.14 -15.06 8.14
N PRO A 182 -8.39 -16.18 8.11
CA PRO A 182 -7.43 -16.52 9.17
C PRO A 182 -6.22 -15.59 9.24
N PHE A 183 -6.03 -14.75 8.23
CA PHE A 183 -4.93 -13.79 8.12
C PHE A 183 -5.45 -12.36 7.92
N ALA A 184 -6.59 -12.03 8.56
CA ALA A 184 -7.12 -10.67 8.55
C ALA A 184 -6.08 -9.69 9.10
N THR A 185 -5.99 -8.49 8.49
CA THR A 185 -4.92 -7.52 8.77
C THR A 185 -5.43 -6.23 9.39
N ARG A 186 -6.76 -5.99 9.45
CA ARG A 186 -7.29 -4.87 10.23
C ARG A 186 -6.95 -5.05 11.70
N GLY A 187 -6.26 -4.07 12.28
CA GLY A 187 -5.79 -4.14 13.66
C GLY A 187 -4.72 -5.20 13.93
N LEU A 188 -4.03 -5.69 12.90
CA LEU A 188 -3.01 -6.75 13.01
C LEU A 188 -1.95 -6.42 14.05
N LEU A 189 -1.54 -5.16 14.10
CA LEU A 189 -0.54 -4.65 15.05
C LEU A 189 -1.24 -3.88 16.16
N HIS A 190 -1.93 -4.62 17.02
CA HIS A 190 -2.67 -4.07 18.14
C HIS A 190 -1.75 -3.56 19.27
N LEU A 191 -2.34 -2.95 20.30
CA LEU A 191 -1.65 -2.31 21.43
C LEU A 191 -0.58 -3.23 22.06
N GLU A 192 -0.94 -4.48 22.35
CA GLU A 192 -0.01 -5.44 22.96
C GLU A 192 1.21 -5.72 22.09
N THR A 193 1.05 -5.77 20.76
CA THR A 193 2.16 -5.96 19.82
C THR A 193 3.09 -4.76 19.83
N LEU A 194 2.58 -3.54 19.71
CA LEU A 194 3.42 -2.33 19.72
C LEU A 194 4.03 -2.04 21.09
N ALA A 195 3.38 -2.43 22.17
CA ALA A 195 3.94 -2.32 23.52
C ALA A 195 5.19 -3.21 23.76
N THR A 196 5.41 -4.24 22.91
CA THR A 196 6.64 -5.04 22.95
C THR A 196 7.82 -4.35 22.26
N MET A 197 7.59 -3.30 21.50
CA MET A 197 8.65 -2.57 20.82
C MET A 197 9.44 -1.71 21.81
N ARG A 198 10.76 -1.66 21.59
CA ARG A 198 11.69 -0.90 22.40
C ARG A 198 11.74 0.56 21.92
N SER A 199 12.14 1.47 22.80
CA SER A 199 12.31 2.90 22.49
C SER A 199 13.47 3.18 21.50
N ASP A 200 14.32 2.20 21.26
CA ASP A 200 15.43 2.26 20.31
C ASP A 200 15.12 1.56 18.98
N GLN A 201 13.86 1.35 18.66
CA GLN A 201 13.39 0.80 17.40
C GLN A 201 12.67 1.86 16.56
N LEU A 202 12.65 1.64 15.24
CA LEU A 202 11.82 2.41 14.30
C LEU A 202 10.67 1.53 13.79
N PHE A 203 9.45 2.07 13.83
CA PHE A 203 8.28 1.46 13.21
C PHE A 203 7.82 2.28 11.99
N ILE A 204 7.69 1.63 10.84
CA ILE A 204 7.25 2.24 9.58
C ILE A 204 5.97 1.55 9.13
N ASN A 205 4.86 2.30 9.04
CA ASN A 205 3.64 1.81 8.40
C ASN A 205 3.52 2.40 6.99
N ALA A 206 3.93 1.65 5.99
CA ALA A 206 3.77 1.97 4.57
C ALA A 206 2.68 1.08 3.92
N ALA A 207 1.68 0.66 4.70
CA ALA A 207 0.57 -0.18 4.25
C ALA A 207 -0.76 0.59 4.25
N ARG A 208 -1.54 0.46 5.30
CA ARG A 208 -2.82 1.16 5.54
C ARG A 208 -2.92 1.56 7.01
N GLY A 209 -3.47 2.73 7.29
CA GLY A 209 -3.64 3.20 8.67
C GLY A 209 -4.38 2.21 9.56
N SER A 210 -5.44 1.58 9.04
CA SER A 210 -6.26 0.64 9.82
C SER A 210 -5.60 -0.71 10.13
N VAL A 211 -4.39 -0.98 9.64
CA VAL A 211 -3.59 -2.14 10.05
C VAL A 211 -3.08 -1.97 11.48
N VAL A 212 -2.92 -0.72 11.91
CA VAL A 212 -2.46 -0.35 13.25
C VAL A 212 -3.52 0.55 13.90
N PRO A 213 -4.18 0.12 14.97
CA PRO A 213 -5.12 0.97 15.72
C PRO A 213 -4.44 2.23 16.27
N LEU A 214 -5.18 3.34 16.29
CA LEU A 214 -4.66 4.63 16.75
C LEU A 214 -4.18 4.61 18.20
N ASP A 215 -4.90 3.92 19.08
CA ASP A 215 -4.55 3.75 20.47
C ASP A 215 -3.22 3.00 20.66
N ALA A 216 -2.94 2.03 19.80
CA ALA A 216 -1.65 1.33 19.77
C ALA A 216 -0.50 2.26 19.37
N LEU A 217 -0.70 3.13 18.36
CA LEU A 217 0.29 4.12 17.95
C LEU A 217 0.56 5.16 19.06
N LEU A 218 -0.50 5.67 19.70
CA LEU A 218 -0.38 6.66 20.76
C LEU A 218 0.30 6.13 22.03
N SER A 219 0.26 4.81 22.24
CA SER A 219 0.86 4.14 23.40
C SER A 219 2.24 3.55 23.11
N SER A 220 2.72 3.66 21.88
CA SER A 220 4.04 3.14 21.50
C SER A 220 5.17 4.00 22.07
N HIS A 221 6.31 3.38 22.35
CA HIS A 221 7.51 4.05 22.84
C HIS A 221 8.61 4.15 21.78
N CYS A 222 8.44 3.49 20.64
CA CYS A 222 9.38 3.53 19.52
C CYS A 222 9.18 4.77 18.65
N ASP A 223 10.16 5.05 17.78
CA ASP A 223 9.99 6.07 16.75
C ASP A 223 8.99 5.61 15.69
N LEU A 224 8.18 6.53 15.17
CA LEU A 224 7.12 6.23 14.22
C LEU A 224 7.32 6.98 12.90
N VAL A 225 7.15 6.27 11.79
CA VAL A 225 6.97 6.82 10.45
C VAL A 225 5.67 6.28 9.88
N LEU A 226 4.73 7.17 9.58
CA LEU A 226 3.40 6.83 9.09
C LEU A 226 3.21 7.49 7.72
N ASP A 227 2.87 6.69 6.70
CA ASP A 227 2.56 7.12 5.33
C ASP A 227 1.03 7.22 5.12
#